data_31d8a3e6acbf44923bd4016c8b6811ef
#
_entry.id   31d8a3e6acbf44923bd4016c8b6811ef
#
_cell.length_a   1.000
_cell.length_b   1.000
_cell.length_c   1.000
_cell.angle_alpha   90.00
_cell.angle_beta   90.00
_cell.angle_gamma   90.00
#
_symmetry.space_group_name_H-M   'P 1'
#
loop_
_entity.id
_entity.type
_entity.pdbx_description
1 polymer ?
#
loop_
_entity_poly.entity_id
_entity_poly.type
_entity_poly.pdbx_seq_one_letter_code
_entity_poly.pdbx_strand_id
1 'polypeptide(L)'
;MQTVRFDANDAPVIGYLHDDHDRLVAHKTRPAIVVCAGGAYRWLSPREKDPVALRFAALGYQTFLIDYSVEEKAGALRPLRELAACVRILRERAEEWHIEPEHIAVLGFSAGGHLTASLGVLWNHPALKLGSACRPDALVLCYPVITAGEFAHR
;
A
#
# COMPACT_ATOMS: atom_id res chain seq x y z
N MET A 1 12.21 -6.23 -15.36
CA MET A 1 11.47 -5.88 -14.14
C MET A 1 12.02 -6.72 -13.00
N GLN A 2 12.38 -6.07 -11.90
CA GLN A 2 12.97 -6.69 -10.71
C GLN A 2 11.88 -6.93 -9.65
N THR A 3 12.00 -7.99 -8.87
CA THR A 3 11.12 -8.24 -7.72
C THR A 3 11.90 -8.05 -6.42
N VAL A 4 11.37 -7.25 -5.52
CA VAL A 4 11.90 -7.06 -4.16
C VAL A 4 10.94 -7.62 -3.12
N ARG A 5 11.45 -8.03 -1.97
CA ARG A 5 10.67 -8.54 -0.84
C ARG A 5 11.20 -7.93 0.45
N PHE A 6 10.28 -7.51 1.32
CA PHE A 6 10.61 -7.00 2.64
C PHE A 6 9.41 -7.14 3.57
N ASP A 7 9.61 -6.91 4.85
CA ASP A 7 8.55 -6.92 5.85
C ASP A 7 8.27 -5.50 6.37
N ALA A 8 7.01 -5.14 6.45
CA ALA A 8 6.54 -3.88 7.01
C ALA A 8 5.79 -4.17 8.34
N ASN A 9 6.48 -4.06 9.48
CA ASN A 9 5.95 -4.48 10.78
C ASN A 9 5.43 -5.93 10.77
N ASP A 10 6.22 -6.86 10.26
CA ASP A 10 5.92 -8.28 10.06
C ASP A 10 4.90 -8.58 8.94
N ALA A 11 4.34 -7.60 8.26
CA ALA A 11 3.52 -7.83 7.07
C ALA A 11 4.41 -8.00 5.83
N PRO A 12 4.34 -9.15 5.13
CA PRO A 12 5.11 -9.35 3.90
C PRO A 12 4.71 -8.36 2.81
N VAL A 13 5.70 -7.81 2.13
CA VAL A 13 5.51 -6.93 0.98
C VAL A 13 6.32 -7.45 -0.21
N ILE A 14 5.67 -7.50 -1.37
CA ILE A 14 6.30 -7.80 -2.66
C ILE A 14 6.25 -6.54 -3.50
N GLY A 15 7.41 -6.11 -4.01
CA GLY A 15 7.50 -5.00 -4.96
C GLY A 15 7.91 -5.46 -6.35
N TYR A 16 7.28 -4.89 -7.38
CA TYR A 16 7.64 -5.03 -8.79
C TYR A 16 8.23 -3.71 -9.26
N LEU A 17 9.54 -3.71 -9.51
CA LEU A 17 10.30 -2.52 -9.86
C LEU A 17 10.70 -2.56 -11.33
N HIS A 18 10.57 -1.43 -12.00
CA HIS A 18 11.15 -1.26 -13.33
C HIS A 18 12.66 -1.23 -13.25
N ASP A 19 13.32 -1.93 -14.17
CA ASP A 19 14.76 -1.83 -14.34
C ASP A 19 15.07 -0.49 -15.04
N ASP A 20 16.05 0.23 -14.51
CA ASP A 20 16.60 1.39 -15.20
C ASP A 20 17.67 0.92 -16.18
N HIS A 21 17.36 1.04 -17.45
CA HIS A 21 18.37 0.88 -18.50
C HIS A 21 18.87 2.28 -18.91
N ASP A 22 20.11 2.59 -18.63
CA ASP A 22 20.78 3.88 -18.91
C ASP A 22 20.57 4.41 -20.34
N ARG A 23 20.19 3.56 -21.28
CA ARG A 23 19.98 3.90 -22.69
C ARG A 23 18.55 4.27 -23.07
N LEU A 24 17.57 4.04 -22.19
CA LEU A 24 16.13 4.22 -22.50
C LEU A 24 15.47 5.27 -21.61
N VAL A 25 16.22 5.99 -20.79
CA VAL A 25 15.64 6.71 -19.65
C VAL A 25 15.21 8.12 -20.02
N ALA A 26 13.90 8.31 -20.10
CA ALA A 26 13.28 9.61 -19.85
C ALA A 26 13.02 9.86 -18.35
N HIS A 27 12.94 8.81 -17.52
CA HIS A 27 12.58 8.91 -16.11
C HIS A 27 13.52 8.06 -15.24
N LYS A 28 14.35 8.72 -14.43
CA LYS A 28 15.19 8.06 -13.42
C LYS A 28 14.39 7.60 -12.21
N THR A 29 13.25 8.22 -11.94
CA THR A 29 12.35 7.90 -10.83
C THR A 29 10.92 7.73 -11.32
N ARG A 30 10.08 7.04 -10.55
CA ARG A 30 8.69 6.72 -10.90
C ARG A 30 7.78 6.88 -9.70
N PRO A 31 6.51 7.23 -9.89
CA PRO A 31 5.53 7.16 -8.81
C PRO A 31 5.38 5.72 -8.32
N ALA A 32 5.09 5.57 -7.05
CA ALA A 32 4.82 4.26 -6.44
C ALA A 32 3.34 4.09 -6.08
N ILE A 33 2.88 2.83 -6.08
CA ILE A 33 1.56 2.48 -5.61
C ILE A 33 1.60 1.23 -4.73
N VAL A 34 1.00 1.32 -3.55
CA VAL A 34 0.79 0.18 -2.64
C VAL A 34 -0.63 -0.34 -2.83
N VAL A 35 -0.79 -1.64 -3.06
CA VAL A 35 -2.08 -2.29 -3.26
C VAL A 35 -2.47 -3.07 -2.01
N CYS A 36 -3.65 -2.76 -1.47
CA CYS A 36 -4.29 -3.40 -0.33
C CYS A 36 -5.52 -4.19 -0.83
N ALA A 37 -5.41 -5.50 -0.92
CA ALA A 37 -6.50 -6.36 -1.35
C ALA A 37 -7.66 -6.35 -0.33
N GLY A 38 -8.88 -6.61 -0.77
CA GLY A 38 -10.04 -6.85 0.08
C GLY A 38 -10.07 -8.27 0.64
N GLY A 39 -11.12 -8.58 1.39
CA GLY A 39 -11.34 -9.89 1.99
C GLY A 39 -11.90 -9.85 3.40
N ALA A 40 -12.62 -8.76 3.75
CA ALA A 40 -13.33 -8.55 5.03
C ALA A 40 -12.42 -8.71 6.28
N TYR A 41 -11.13 -8.45 6.17
CA TYR A 41 -10.11 -8.72 7.20
C TYR A 41 -10.02 -10.21 7.62
N ARG A 42 -10.57 -11.12 6.82
CA ARG A 42 -10.52 -12.57 7.06
C ARG A 42 -9.50 -13.25 6.16
N TRP A 43 -9.27 -12.73 4.98
CA TRP A 43 -8.33 -13.22 3.96
C TRP A 43 -7.95 -12.09 3.02
N LEU A 44 -7.05 -12.34 2.06
CA LEU A 44 -6.64 -11.36 1.05
C LEU A 44 -7.01 -11.89 -0.34
N SER A 45 -7.81 -11.14 -1.08
CA SER A 45 -8.35 -11.54 -2.39
C SER A 45 -7.25 -11.64 -3.45
N PRO A 46 -6.94 -12.82 -4.02
CA PRO A 46 -5.89 -12.94 -5.03
C PRO A 46 -6.18 -12.15 -6.30
N ARG A 47 -7.46 -11.91 -6.62
CA ARG A 47 -7.87 -11.13 -7.80
C ARG A 47 -7.50 -9.66 -7.69
N GLU A 48 -7.32 -9.16 -6.49
CA GLU A 48 -7.02 -7.76 -6.17
C GLU A 48 -5.53 -7.55 -5.82
N LYS A 49 -4.69 -8.56 -6.04
CA LYS A 49 -3.25 -8.55 -5.79
C LYS A 49 -2.46 -8.41 -7.10
N ASP A 50 -1.78 -9.46 -7.52
CA ASP A 50 -0.90 -9.43 -8.69
C ASP A 50 -1.55 -8.90 -9.97
N PRO A 51 -2.81 -9.25 -10.32
CA PRO A 51 -3.42 -8.71 -11.53
C PRO A 51 -3.52 -7.18 -11.52
N VAL A 52 -3.79 -6.59 -10.35
CA VAL A 52 -3.86 -5.14 -10.18
C VAL A 52 -2.47 -4.51 -10.21
N ALA A 53 -1.53 -5.05 -9.43
CA ALA A 53 -0.17 -4.54 -9.35
C ALA A 53 0.51 -4.54 -10.73
N LEU A 54 0.39 -5.64 -11.48
CA LEU A 54 0.98 -5.76 -12.82
C LEU A 54 0.34 -4.78 -13.81
N ARG A 55 -0.95 -4.46 -13.65
CA ARG A 55 -1.60 -3.43 -14.47
C ARG A 55 -1.01 -2.05 -14.22
N PHE A 56 -0.76 -1.66 -12.97
CA PHE A 56 -0.10 -0.40 -12.64
C PHE A 56 1.38 -0.41 -13.02
N ALA A 57 2.07 -1.54 -12.88
CA ALA A 57 3.43 -1.68 -13.39
C ALA A 57 3.50 -1.42 -14.90
N ALA A 58 2.55 -1.95 -15.68
CA ALA A 58 2.45 -1.68 -17.12
C ALA A 58 2.21 -0.19 -17.46
N LEU A 59 1.68 0.58 -16.51
CA LEU A 59 1.49 2.04 -16.63
C LEU A 59 2.71 2.85 -16.16
N GLY A 60 3.77 2.19 -15.71
CA GLY A 60 5.03 2.82 -15.32
C GLY A 60 5.23 3.07 -13.83
N TYR A 61 4.34 2.58 -12.98
CA TYR A 61 4.49 2.69 -11.52
C TYR A 61 5.49 1.65 -10.96
N GLN A 62 6.22 2.00 -9.91
CA GLN A 62 6.77 1.02 -8.98
C GLN A 62 5.63 0.51 -8.12
N THR A 63 5.34 -0.79 -8.15
CA THR A 63 4.14 -1.35 -7.52
C THR A 63 4.47 -2.28 -6.38
N PHE A 64 3.68 -2.20 -5.30
CA PHE A 64 3.90 -2.96 -4.08
C PHE A 64 2.59 -3.61 -3.62
N LEU A 65 2.67 -4.87 -3.23
CA LEU A 65 1.57 -5.64 -2.63
C LEU A 65 1.88 -5.88 -1.17
N ILE A 66 1.02 -5.42 -0.28
CA ILE A 66 1.14 -5.71 1.14
C ILE A 66 0.17 -6.82 1.56
N ASP A 67 0.69 -7.86 2.20
CA ASP A 67 -0.09 -8.91 2.85
C ASP A 67 -0.32 -8.52 4.33
N TYR A 68 -1.19 -7.51 4.54
CA TYR A 68 -1.51 -7.02 5.86
C TYR A 68 -2.23 -8.09 6.72
N SER A 69 -2.09 -7.98 8.03
CA SER A 69 -2.65 -8.92 8.99
C SER A 69 -4.18 -9.02 8.89
N VAL A 70 -4.68 -10.25 8.92
CA VAL A 70 -6.11 -10.60 8.87
C VAL A 70 -6.48 -11.48 10.06
N GLU A 71 -7.79 -11.71 10.28
CA GLU A 71 -8.35 -12.53 11.36
C GLU A 71 -7.89 -12.08 12.74
N GLU A 72 -7.47 -12.99 13.58
CA GLU A 72 -7.01 -12.69 14.96
C GLU A 72 -5.81 -11.75 14.98
N LYS A 73 -4.99 -11.75 13.95
CA LYS A 73 -3.82 -10.87 13.83
C LYS A 73 -4.19 -9.42 13.50
N ALA A 74 -5.41 -9.15 13.03
CA ALA A 74 -5.83 -7.79 12.67
C ALA A 74 -6.12 -6.89 13.88
N GLY A 75 -6.04 -7.41 15.10
CA GLY A 75 -6.30 -6.67 16.33
C GLY A 75 -5.36 -5.49 16.56
N ALA A 76 -5.75 -4.60 17.47
CA ALA A 76 -4.95 -3.45 17.94
C ALA A 76 -4.45 -2.51 16.82
N LEU A 77 -5.23 -2.32 15.76
CA LEU A 77 -4.88 -1.51 14.58
C LEU A 77 -3.59 -1.99 13.87
N ARG A 78 -3.26 -3.27 14.01
CA ARG A 78 -2.05 -3.84 13.42
C ARG A 78 -1.96 -3.61 11.91
N PRO A 79 -3.02 -3.89 11.09
CA PRO A 79 -2.98 -3.62 9.64
C PRO A 79 -2.65 -2.16 9.31
N LEU A 80 -3.18 -1.21 10.09
CA LEU A 80 -2.91 0.22 9.91
C LEU A 80 -1.43 0.55 10.17
N ARG A 81 -0.83 -0.03 11.21
CA ARG A 81 0.59 0.16 11.51
C ARG A 81 1.50 -0.50 10.47
N GLU A 82 1.08 -1.64 9.94
CA GLU A 82 1.77 -2.36 8.85
C GLU A 82 1.76 -1.53 7.57
N LEU A 83 0.60 -1.01 7.16
CA LEU A 83 0.49 -0.16 5.98
C LEU A 83 1.27 1.15 6.14
N ALA A 84 1.21 1.78 7.32
CA ALA A 84 1.99 2.97 7.64
C ALA A 84 3.50 2.69 7.54
N ALA A 85 3.97 1.56 8.06
CA ALA A 85 5.36 1.14 7.94
C ALA A 85 5.76 0.88 6.48
N CYS A 86 4.89 0.28 5.69
CA CYS A 86 5.13 0.06 4.26
C CYS A 86 5.36 1.39 3.54
N VAL A 87 4.45 2.36 3.65
CA VAL A 87 4.59 3.68 3.01
C VAL A 87 5.87 4.39 3.47
N ARG A 88 6.19 4.33 4.76
CA ARG A 88 7.43 4.90 5.31
C ARG A 88 8.68 4.25 4.70
N ILE A 89 8.74 2.93 4.63
CA ILE A 89 9.87 2.18 4.05
C ILE A 89 10.06 2.55 2.58
N LEU A 90 8.97 2.65 1.80
CA LEU A 90 9.05 3.07 0.40
C LEU A 90 9.69 4.46 0.29
N ARG A 91 9.29 5.40 1.14
CA ARG A 91 9.82 6.76 1.14
C ARG A 91 11.29 6.81 1.59
N GLU A 92 11.66 6.05 2.61
CA GLU A 92 13.04 5.92 3.09
C GLU A 92 13.97 5.28 2.06
N ARG A 93 13.47 4.33 1.24
CA ARG A 93 14.22 3.63 0.20
C ARG A 93 13.95 4.15 -1.21
N ALA A 94 13.42 5.37 -1.32
CA ALA A 94 13.01 5.93 -2.60
C ALA A 94 14.17 6.03 -3.61
N GLU A 95 15.36 6.42 -3.17
CA GLU A 95 16.55 6.47 -4.03
C GLU A 95 16.95 5.08 -4.54
N GLU A 96 17.01 4.09 -3.66
CA GLU A 96 17.40 2.71 -4.00
C GLU A 96 16.41 2.07 -5.00
N TRP A 97 15.13 2.36 -4.87
CA TRP A 97 14.07 1.77 -5.69
C TRP A 97 13.57 2.67 -6.80
N HIS A 98 14.26 3.78 -7.03
CA HIS A 98 13.91 4.78 -8.06
C HIS A 98 12.45 5.25 -7.95
N ILE A 99 12.01 5.53 -6.73
CA ILE A 99 10.68 6.04 -6.40
C ILE A 99 10.74 7.57 -6.31
N GLU A 100 9.70 8.24 -6.75
CA GLU A 100 9.43 9.64 -6.44
C GLU A 100 8.85 9.75 -5.02
N PRO A 101 9.60 10.23 -4.01
CA PRO A 101 9.19 10.12 -2.61
C PRO A 101 7.91 10.91 -2.27
N GLU A 102 7.56 11.89 -3.09
CA GLU A 102 6.34 12.71 -2.96
C GLU A 102 5.16 12.18 -3.81
N HIS A 103 5.33 11.01 -4.46
CA HIS A 103 4.33 10.40 -5.31
C HIS A 103 4.09 8.93 -4.94
N ILE A 104 3.72 8.68 -3.68
CA ILE A 104 3.38 7.35 -3.16
C ILE A 104 1.87 7.27 -2.93
N ALA A 105 1.19 6.56 -3.82
CA ALA A 105 -0.24 6.30 -3.70
C ALA A 105 -0.53 5.00 -2.93
N VAL A 106 -1.68 4.93 -2.29
CA VAL A 106 -2.22 3.69 -1.73
C VAL A 106 -3.57 3.40 -2.36
N LEU A 107 -3.73 2.20 -2.89
CA LEU A 107 -4.97 1.69 -3.49
C LEU A 107 -5.52 0.56 -2.65
N GLY A 108 -6.81 0.59 -2.35
CA GLY A 108 -7.45 -0.46 -1.57
C GLY A 108 -8.84 -0.81 -2.02
N PHE A 109 -9.16 -2.10 -1.91
CA PHE A 109 -10.45 -2.68 -2.27
C PHE A 109 -11.21 -3.13 -1.02
N SER A 110 -12.51 -2.81 -0.91
CA SER A 110 -13.37 -3.29 0.17
C SER A 110 -12.74 -3.05 1.56
N ALA A 111 -12.38 -4.09 2.31
CA ALA A 111 -11.64 -3.99 3.58
C ALA A 111 -10.27 -3.34 3.41
N GLY A 112 -9.54 -3.62 2.32
CA GLY A 112 -8.31 -2.93 1.96
C GLY A 112 -8.54 -1.44 1.66
N GLY A 113 -9.71 -1.10 1.09
CA GLY A 113 -10.16 0.27 0.91
C GLY A 113 -10.43 0.98 2.24
N HIS A 114 -11.04 0.29 3.21
CA HIS A 114 -11.17 0.79 4.58
C HIS A 114 -9.80 1.05 5.22
N LEU A 115 -8.86 0.11 5.09
CA LEU A 115 -7.50 0.26 5.59
C LEU A 115 -6.79 1.46 4.97
N THR A 116 -6.89 1.61 3.65
CA THR A 116 -6.35 2.73 2.88
C THR A 116 -6.94 4.08 3.34
N ALA A 117 -8.26 4.17 3.47
CA ALA A 117 -8.94 5.36 3.98
C ALA A 117 -8.52 5.67 5.42
N SER A 118 -8.40 4.64 6.27
CA SER A 118 -7.96 4.79 7.66
C SER A 118 -6.56 5.41 7.74
N LEU A 119 -5.59 4.96 6.93
CA LEU A 119 -4.28 5.59 6.90
C LEU A 119 -4.36 7.04 6.43
N GLY A 120 -5.17 7.32 5.40
CA GLY A 120 -5.34 8.68 4.87
C GLY A 120 -5.84 9.70 5.88
N VAL A 121 -6.67 9.29 6.85
CA VAL A 121 -7.24 10.19 7.87
C VAL A 121 -6.54 10.10 9.21
N LEU A 122 -5.80 9.04 9.50
CA LEU A 122 -5.20 8.80 10.81
C LEU A 122 -3.67 8.90 10.83
N TRP A 123 -3.00 9.15 9.70
CA TRP A 123 -1.53 9.18 9.62
C TRP A 123 -0.88 10.13 10.63
N ASN A 124 -1.54 11.25 10.98
CA ASN A 124 -1.06 12.26 11.92
C ASN A 124 -1.78 12.22 13.29
N HIS A 125 -2.59 11.19 13.55
CA HIS A 125 -3.32 11.09 14.83
C HIS A 125 -2.34 10.93 16.01
N PRO A 126 -2.35 11.82 17.02
CA PRO A 126 -1.31 11.88 18.07
C PRO A 126 -1.14 10.57 18.85
N ALA A 127 -2.26 9.87 19.14
CA ALA A 127 -2.24 8.62 19.88
C ALA A 127 -1.58 7.45 19.11
N LEU A 128 -1.51 7.53 17.77
CA LEU A 128 -0.97 6.44 16.95
C LEU A 128 0.54 6.54 16.75
N LYS A 129 1.10 7.76 16.81
CA LYS A 129 2.54 8.04 16.66
C LYS A 129 3.17 7.41 15.41
N LEU A 130 2.45 7.46 14.28
CA LEU A 130 2.90 6.82 13.04
C LEU A 130 4.03 7.59 12.34
N GLY A 131 4.11 8.91 12.56
CA GLY A 131 5.09 9.79 11.94
C GLY A 131 4.66 10.29 10.56
N SER A 132 5.18 11.45 10.13
CA SER A 132 4.78 12.09 8.87
C SER A 132 5.21 11.32 7.61
N ALA A 133 6.27 10.54 7.69
CA ALA A 133 6.79 9.75 6.57
C ALA A 133 5.82 8.65 6.09
N CYS A 134 4.81 8.27 6.89
CA CYS A 134 3.79 7.29 6.50
C CYS A 134 2.59 7.89 5.76
N ARG A 135 2.54 9.22 5.58
CA ARG A 135 1.43 9.89 4.88
C ARG A 135 1.42 9.47 3.41
N PRO A 136 0.32 8.88 2.90
CA PRO A 136 0.18 8.67 1.46
C PRO A 136 -0.05 10.01 0.74
N ASP A 137 0.47 10.14 -0.49
CA ASP A 137 0.30 11.36 -1.29
C ASP A 137 -1.01 11.31 -2.10
N ALA A 138 -1.52 10.12 -2.38
CA ALA A 138 -2.83 9.90 -2.99
C ALA A 138 -3.49 8.61 -2.48
N LEU A 139 -4.82 8.58 -2.52
CA LEU A 139 -5.63 7.41 -2.17
C LEU A 139 -6.53 7.03 -3.34
N VAL A 140 -6.59 5.74 -3.65
CA VAL A 140 -7.55 5.16 -4.59
C VAL A 140 -8.44 4.19 -3.82
N LEU A 141 -9.71 4.54 -3.65
CA LEU A 141 -10.66 3.79 -2.83
C LEU A 141 -11.66 3.06 -3.74
N CYS A 142 -11.52 1.75 -3.83
CA CYS A 142 -12.40 0.90 -4.61
C CYS A 142 -13.42 0.24 -3.68
N TYR A 143 -14.70 0.61 -3.80
CA TYR A 143 -15.83 0.13 -2.97
C TYR A 143 -15.44 -0.09 -1.49
N PRO A 144 -14.87 0.94 -0.82
CA PRO A 144 -14.35 0.78 0.52
C PRO A 144 -15.48 0.55 1.54
N VAL A 145 -15.19 -0.25 2.56
CA VAL A 145 -16.10 -0.39 3.72
C VAL A 145 -15.88 0.80 4.63
N ILE A 146 -16.80 1.78 4.63
CA ILE A 146 -16.64 3.04 5.38
C ILE A 146 -17.53 3.10 6.61
N THR A 147 -18.74 2.54 6.55
CA THR A 147 -19.72 2.65 7.63
C THR A 147 -19.82 1.37 8.46
N ALA A 148 -20.06 1.51 9.75
CA ALA A 148 -20.36 0.42 10.68
C ALA A 148 -21.83 0.44 11.16
N GLY A 149 -22.68 1.29 10.56
CA GLY A 149 -24.09 1.47 10.94
C GLY A 149 -25.05 0.49 10.28
N GLU A 150 -26.32 0.89 10.17
CA GLU A 150 -27.43 0.08 9.63
C GLU A 150 -27.14 -0.50 8.22
N PHE A 151 -26.43 0.24 7.38
CA PHE A 151 -26.08 -0.13 6.01
C PHE A 151 -24.68 -0.76 5.88
N ALA A 152 -24.04 -1.14 6.98
CA ALA A 152 -22.75 -1.80 6.95
C ALA A 152 -22.88 -3.22 6.40
N HIS A 153 -21.90 -3.65 5.62
CA HIS A 153 -21.75 -5.04 5.23
C HIS A 153 -21.43 -5.88 6.48
N ARG A 154 -22.28 -6.84 6.83
CA ARG A 154 -22.16 -7.74 7.99
C ARG A 154 -21.70 -9.13 7.57
#